data_25e8b1a24a74b4fc8fb907d3680e12b4
#
_entry.id   25e8b1a24a74b4fc8fb907d3680e12b4
#
_cell.length_a   1.000
_cell.length_b   1.000
_cell.length_c   1.000
_cell.angle_alpha   90.00
_cell.angle_beta   90.00
_cell.angle_gamma   90.00
#
_symmetry.space_group_name_H-M   'P 1'
#
loop_
_entity.id
_entity.type
_entity.pdbx_description
1 polymer ?
#
loop_
_entity_poly.entity_id
_entity_poly.type
_entity_poly.pdbx_seq_one_letter_code
_entity_poly.pdbx_strand_id
1 'polypeptide(L)'
;MILDQPFFRRLFHLGALAQRGMTLGVRGAAIDGEGRVCLVRHTYVSGWHLPGGGVEAGEDAVGAMTREFREEAEIALDPAVPLRLHGFFHNRASSGRDHIALYVAPAFSVLKDKTPDREIAACGFFPLDALPEETTRATRDRLGEIRDGRSPTASW
;
A
#
# COMPACT_ATOMS: atom_id res chain seq x y z
N MET A 1 9.65 12.72 38.83
CA MET A 1 8.31 12.94 38.26
C MET A 1 7.67 11.60 37.98
N ILE A 2 6.39 11.36 38.34
CA ILE A 2 5.73 10.03 38.31
C ILE A 2 5.67 9.42 36.90
N LEU A 3 5.69 10.24 35.85
CA LEU A 3 5.62 9.80 34.45
C LEU A 3 6.92 9.23 33.84
N ASP A 4 8.06 9.35 34.54
CA ASP A 4 9.33 8.81 34.06
C ASP A 4 9.56 7.34 34.44
N GLN A 5 8.67 6.75 35.19
CA GLN A 5 8.72 5.34 35.55
C GLN A 5 8.29 4.48 34.34
N PRO A 6 9.04 3.45 33.97
CA PRO A 6 8.72 2.59 32.81
C PRO A 6 7.34 1.93 32.87
N PHE A 7 6.84 1.66 34.09
CA PHE A 7 5.49 1.11 34.31
C PHE A 7 4.39 2.10 33.92
N PHE A 8 4.47 3.37 34.34
CA PHE A 8 3.47 4.39 33.98
C PHE A 8 3.50 4.74 32.50
N ARG A 9 4.67 4.74 31.86
CA ARG A 9 4.79 4.90 30.42
C ARG A 9 4.08 3.78 29.66
N ARG A 10 4.26 2.52 30.08
CA ARG A 10 3.56 1.36 29.49
C ARG A 10 2.04 1.46 29.64
N LEU A 11 1.56 1.81 30.84
CA LEU A 11 0.13 1.96 31.10
C LEU A 11 -0.48 3.09 30.29
N PHE A 12 0.21 4.22 30.17
CA PHE A 12 -0.18 5.34 29.33
C PHE A 12 -0.26 4.94 27.86
N HIS A 13 0.75 4.22 27.34
CA HIS A 13 0.74 3.71 25.96
C HIS A 13 -0.38 2.72 25.70
N LEU A 14 -0.69 1.82 26.63
CA LEU A 14 -1.82 0.91 26.51
C LEU A 14 -3.16 1.65 26.47
N GLY A 15 -3.35 2.64 27.33
CA GLY A 15 -4.53 3.50 27.33
C GLY A 15 -4.66 4.30 26.03
N ALA A 16 -3.55 4.85 25.52
CA ALA A 16 -3.50 5.57 24.26
C ALA A 16 -3.84 4.65 23.06
N LEU A 17 -3.32 3.42 23.03
CA LEU A 17 -3.65 2.41 22.02
C LEU A 17 -5.14 2.06 22.04
N ALA A 18 -5.73 1.88 23.23
CA ALA A 18 -7.15 1.56 23.36
C ALA A 18 -8.05 2.70 22.86
N GLN A 19 -7.67 3.96 23.14
CA GLN A 19 -8.45 5.14 22.76
C GLN A 19 -8.18 5.66 21.36
N ARG A 20 -6.92 5.57 20.88
CA ARG A 20 -6.43 6.16 19.64
C ARG A 20 -5.83 5.15 18.68
N GLY A 21 -6.06 3.84 18.93
CA GLY A 21 -5.57 2.77 18.07
C GLY A 21 -6.03 2.99 16.62
N MET A 22 -5.06 3.04 15.71
CA MET A 22 -5.25 3.19 14.27
C MET A 22 -4.61 1.99 13.59
N THR A 23 -5.14 1.59 12.45
CA THR A 23 -4.47 0.66 11.54
C THR A 23 -3.85 1.43 10.39
N LEU A 24 -2.72 0.93 9.92
CA LEU A 24 -1.99 1.52 8.80
C LEU A 24 -1.76 0.43 7.75
N GLY A 25 -2.23 0.69 6.55
CA GLY A 25 -1.93 -0.10 5.36
C GLY A 25 -1.02 0.66 4.41
N VAL A 26 -0.36 -0.07 3.52
CA VAL A 26 0.40 0.48 2.41
C VAL A 26 -0.15 -0.02 1.09
N ARG A 27 -0.07 0.81 0.06
CA ARG A 27 -0.32 0.45 -1.34
C ARG A 27 0.80 1.02 -2.20
N GLY A 28 1.13 0.31 -3.29
CA GLY A 28 2.24 0.71 -4.15
C GLY A 28 1.88 0.72 -5.62
N ALA A 29 2.16 1.83 -6.31
CA ALA A 29 2.07 1.96 -7.75
C ALA A 29 3.46 1.74 -8.36
N ALA A 30 3.74 0.53 -8.83
CA ALA A 30 4.91 0.22 -9.66
C ALA A 30 4.53 0.44 -11.12
N ILE A 31 5.03 1.51 -11.71
CA ILE A 31 4.75 1.90 -13.10
C ILE A 31 6.02 1.74 -13.91
N ASP A 32 5.97 0.88 -14.93
CA ASP A 32 7.13 0.58 -15.78
C ASP A 32 7.42 1.67 -16.83
N GLY A 33 8.51 1.50 -17.57
CA GLY A 33 8.94 2.44 -18.60
C GLY A 33 7.98 2.53 -19.80
N GLU A 34 7.01 1.64 -19.92
CA GLU A 34 5.96 1.64 -20.94
C GLU A 34 4.65 2.29 -20.45
N GLY A 35 4.64 2.81 -19.22
CA GLY A 35 3.46 3.43 -18.59
C GLY A 35 2.41 2.41 -18.15
N ARG A 36 2.81 1.15 -17.89
CA ARG A 36 1.94 0.12 -17.34
C ARG A 36 2.13 0.00 -15.84
N VAL A 37 1.04 -0.15 -15.11
CA VAL A 37 1.02 -0.31 -13.64
C VAL A 37 0.82 -1.77 -13.27
N CYS A 38 1.53 -2.22 -12.24
CA CYS A 38 1.31 -3.52 -11.64
C CYS A 38 0.03 -3.52 -10.81
N LEU A 39 -0.88 -4.45 -11.12
CA LEU A 39 -2.08 -4.72 -10.33
C LEU A 39 -2.13 -6.17 -9.91
N VAL A 40 -2.77 -6.43 -8.79
CA VAL A 40 -3.00 -7.76 -8.22
C VAL A 40 -4.48 -8.01 -8.03
N ARG A 41 -4.89 -9.28 -8.12
CA ARG A 41 -6.22 -9.75 -7.78
C ARG A 41 -6.09 -10.76 -6.67
N HIS A 42 -6.73 -10.45 -5.54
CA HIS A 42 -6.70 -11.33 -4.37
C HIS A 42 -7.72 -12.46 -4.50
N THR A 43 -7.51 -13.54 -3.75
CA THR A 43 -8.45 -14.68 -3.70
C THR A 43 -9.69 -14.39 -2.85
N TYR A 44 -9.61 -13.44 -1.91
CA TYR A 44 -10.61 -13.19 -0.86
C TYR A 44 -11.37 -11.87 -1.02
N VAL A 45 -10.98 -11.01 -1.99
CA VAL A 45 -11.67 -9.75 -2.31
C VAL A 45 -11.72 -9.57 -3.81
N SER A 46 -12.85 -9.07 -4.32
CA SER A 46 -13.06 -8.89 -5.75
C SER A 46 -12.32 -7.67 -6.30
N GLY A 47 -12.02 -7.73 -7.59
CA GLY A 47 -11.43 -6.63 -8.36
C GLY A 47 -9.90 -6.64 -8.39
N TRP A 48 -9.36 -5.74 -9.22
CA TRP A 48 -7.95 -5.46 -9.31
C TRP A 48 -7.57 -4.31 -8.39
N HIS A 49 -6.49 -4.49 -7.68
CA HIS A 49 -5.97 -3.58 -6.65
C HIS A 49 -4.51 -3.25 -6.90
N LEU A 50 -4.04 -2.16 -6.33
CA LEU A 50 -2.60 -1.95 -6.16
C LEU A 50 -2.05 -2.97 -5.15
N PRO A 51 -0.84 -3.52 -5.37
CA PRO A 51 -0.15 -4.34 -4.37
C PRO A 51 -0.06 -3.64 -3.02
N GLY A 52 -0.18 -4.40 -1.94
CA GLY A 52 0.01 -3.87 -0.59
C GLY A 52 -0.86 -4.52 0.46
N GLY A 53 -0.51 -4.28 1.71
CA GLY A 53 -1.14 -4.87 2.89
C GLY A 53 -0.97 -4.03 4.15
N GLY A 54 -1.07 -4.66 5.30
CA GLY A 54 -0.90 -4.02 6.60
C GLY A 54 0.57 -3.73 6.95
N VAL A 55 0.80 -2.67 7.69
CA VAL A 55 2.10 -2.42 8.34
C VAL A 55 2.10 -3.17 9.68
N GLU A 56 3.07 -4.06 9.85
CA GLU A 56 3.19 -4.87 11.06
C GLU A 56 3.89 -4.13 12.20
N ALA A 57 3.67 -4.60 13.43
CA ALA A 57 4.33 -4.02 14.60
C ALA A 57 5.86 -4.16 14.50
N GLY A 58 6.56 -3.03 14.61
CA GLY A 58 8.03 -2.99 14.48
C GLY A 58 8.54 -2.80 13.05
N GLU A 59 7.64 -2.77 12.07
CA GLU A 59 7.93 -2.49 10.67
C GLU A 59 7.64 -1.02 10.36
N ASP A 60 8.45 -0.38 9.52
CA ASP A 60 8.10 0.93 8.96
C ASP A 60 7.31 0.77 7.64
N ALA A 61 6.64 1.85 7.23
CA ALA A 61 5.75 1.79 6.06
C ALA A 61 6.50 1.51 4.73
N VAL A 62 7.75 1.93 4.60
CA VAL A 62 8.58 1.66 3.41
C VAL A 62 9.01 0.20 3.40
N GLY A 63 9.39 -0.35 4.55
CA GLY A 63 9.69 -1.77 4.73
C GLY A 63 8.50 -2.65 4.40
N ALA A 64 7.31 -2.30 4.93
CA ALA A 64 6.05 -2.98 4.61
C ALA A 64 5.78 -2.98 3.10
N MET A 65 5.89 -1.82 2.44
CA MET A 65 5.64 -1.73 1.00
C MET A 65 6.66 -2.55 0.19
N THR A 66 7.92 -2.56 0.61
CA THR A 66 8.98 -3.36 -0.02
C THR A 66 8.68 -4.86 0.08
N ARG A 67 8.23 -5.32 1.25
CA ARG A 67 7.81 -6.70 1.49
C ARG A 67 6.62 -7.08 0.62
N GLU A 68 5.57 -6.24 0.62
CA GLU A 68 4.35 -6.49 -0.16
C GLU A 68 4.61 -6.55 -1.66
N PHE A 69 5.43 -5.66 -2.22
CA PHE A 69 5.83 -5.75 -3.62
C PHE A 69 6.51 -7.08 -3.96
N ARG A 70 7.34 -7.57 -3.04
CA ARG A 70 8.04 -8.85 -3.22
C ARG A 70 7.07 -10.02 -3.16
N GLU A 71 6.19 -10.04 -2.16
CA GLU A 71 5.28 -11.16 -1.87
C GLU A 71 4.14 -11.24 -2.89
N GLU A 72 3.51 -10.13 -3.22
CA GLU A 72 2.32 -10.10 -4.07
C GLU A 72 2.62 -10.00 -5.57
N ALA A 73 3.74 -9.37 -5.95
CA ALA A 73 4.03 -9.04 -7.34
C ALA A 73 5.42 -9.50 -7.85
N GLU A 74 6.24 -10.15 -7.03
CA GLU A 74 7.63 -10.52 -7.35
C GLU A 74 8.48 -9.34 -7.84
N ILE A 75 8.20 -8.15 -7.29
CA ILE A 75 8.92 -6.91 -7.59
C ILE A 75 10.03 -6.69 -6.57
N ALA A 76 11.23 -6.39 -7.06
CA ALA A 76 12.35 -5.90 -6.27
C ALA A 76 12.58 -4.42 -6.56
N LEU A 77 12.56 -3.60 -5.52
CA LEU A 77 12.85 -2.16 -5.62
C LEU A 77 14.35 -1.92 -5.81
N ASP A 78 14.69 -0.87 -6.54
CA ASP A 78 16.07 -0.39 -6.63
C ASP A 78 16.45 0.31 -5.31
N PRO A 79 17.42 -0.21 -4.55
CA PRO A 79 17.80 0.37 -3.26
C PRO A 79 18.42 1.79 -3.38
N ALA A 80 18.89 2.16 -4.57
CA ALA A 80 19.44 3.49 -4.83
C ALA A 80 18.35 4.54 -5.10
N VAL A 81 17.10 4.11 -5.35
CA VAL A 81 15.99 5.01 -5.70
C VAL A 81 14.83 4.81 -4.72
N PRO A 82 14.66 5.71 -3.74
CA PRO A 82 13.66 5.54 -2.70
C PRO A 82 12.23 5.58 -3.26
N LEU A 83 11.32 4.87 -2.58
CA LEU A 83 9.89 5.01 -2.79
C LEU A 83 9.45 6.45 -2.54
N ARG A 84 8.56 6.96 -3.39
CA ARG A 84 7.99 8.30 -3.24
C ARG A 84 6.57 8.20 -2.68
N LEU A 85 6.35 8.79 -1.51
CA LEU A 85 5.00 8.90 -0.94
C LEU A 85 4.15 9.79 -1.86
N HIS A 86 3.06 9.23 -2.40
CA HIS A 86 2.06 9.98 -3.16
C HIS A 86 1.06 10.65 -2.23
N GLY A 87 0.52 9.90 -1.27
CA GLY A 87 -0.46 10.42 -0.34
C GLY A 87 -0.72 9.50 0.85
N PHE A 88 -1.39 10.07 1.84
CA PHE A 88 -1.84 9.39 3.05
C PHE A 88 -3.34 9.56 3.19
N PHE A 89 -4.10 8.48 3.19
CA PHE A 89 -5.53 8.47 2.99
C PHE A 89 -6.27 7.87 4.17
N HIS A 90 -7.40 8.46 4.56
CA HIS A 90 -8.34 7.82 5.47
C HIS A 90 -9.18 6.79 4.70
N ASN A 91 -9.08 5.51 5.09
CA ASN A 91 -9.81 4.41 4.46
C ASN A 91 -11.15 4.15 5.18
N ARG A 92 -12.14 4.97 4.87
CA ARG A 92 -13.49 4.88 5.47
C ARG A 92 -14.20 3.59 5.17
N ALA A 93 -13.92 2.98 4.01
CA ALA A 93 -14.57 1.74 3.60
C ALA A 93 -14.18 0.54 4.47
N SER A 94 -12.95 0.54 5.02
CA SER A 94 -12.48 -0.50 5.94
C SER A 94 -12.96 -0.22 7.37
N SER A 95 -12.57 0.89 7.93
CA SER A 95 -12.99 1.33 9.26
C SER A 95 -12.72 2.82 9.45
N GLY A 96 -13.37 3.45 10.44
CA GLY A 96 -13.09 4.83 10.81
C GLY A 96 -11.68 5.04 11.41
N ARG A 97 -10.89 3.97 11.56
CA ARG A 97 -9.55 3.98 12.17
C ARG A 97 -8.44 3.55 11.22
N ASP A 98 -8.78 3.26 9.97
CA ASP A 98 -7.82 2.74 8.99
C ASP A 98 -7.27 3.85 8.10
N HIS A 99 -5.96 3.82 7.85
CA HIS A 99 -5.27 4.72 6.95
C HIS A 99 -4.38 3.95 5.99
N ILE A 100 -4.20 4.49 4.81
CA ILE A 100 -3.36 3.92 3.76
C ILE A 100 -2.32 4.95 3.32
N ALA A 101 -1.05 4.55 3.32
CA ALA A 101 0.03 5.27 2.67
C ALA A 101 0.21 4.71 1.25
N LEU A 102 0.04 5.55 0.23
CA LEU A 102 0.27 5.16 -1.17
C LEU A 102 1.65 5.63 -1.62
N TYR A 103 2.47 4.68 -2.05
CA TYR A 103 3.79 4.92 -2.61
C TYR A 103 3.82 4.72 -4.11
N VAL A 104 4.67 5.48 -4.80
CA VAL A 104 5.06 5.24 -6.19
C VAL A 104 6.48 4.69 -6.18
N ALA A 105 6.70 3.58 -6.90
CA ALA A 105 8.02 3.00 -7.11
C ALA A 105 8.64 3.55 -8.40
N PRO A 106 9.64 4.47 -8.31
CA PRO A 106 10.25 5.07 -9.50
C PRO A 106 11.16 4.12 -10.26
N ALA A 107 11.75 3.13 -9.55
CA ALA A 107 12.65 2.15 -10.14
C ALA A 107 12.49 0.79 -9.46
N PHE A 108 12.35 -0.24 -10.26
CA PHE A 108 12.19 -1.62 -9.81
C PHE A 108 12.53 -2.61 -10.92
N SER A 109 12.67 -3.88 -10.55
CA SER A 109 12.75 -5.00 -11.46
C SER A 109 11.72 -6.07 -11.12
N VAL A 110 11.19 -6.74 -12.12
CA VAL A 110 10.35 -7.93 -11.96
C VAL A 110 11.26 -9.13 -11.92
N LEU A 111 11.25 -9.89 -10.83
CA LEU A 111 12.15 -11.03 -10.62
C LEU A 111 11.74 -12.25 -11.42
N LYS A 112 10.43 -12.47 -11.49
CA LYS A 112 9.77 -13.54 -12.26
C LYS A 112 8.26 -13.22 -12.35
N ASP A 113 7.56 -13.96 -13.18
CA ASP A 113 6.10 -13.91 -13.21
C ASP A 113 5.52 -14.41 -11.87
N LYS A 114 4.58 -13.67 -11.31
CA LYS A 114 3.89 -14.08 -10.10
C LYS A 114 3.02 -15.29 -10.38
N THR A 115 3.31 -16.41 -9.75
CA THR A 115 2.46 -17.59 -9.78
C THR A 115 1.30 -17.41 -8.79
N PRO A 116 0.05 -17.72 -9.16
CA PRO A 116 -1.07 -17.70 -8.23
C PRO A 116 -0.79 -18.52 -6.97
N ASP A 117 -1.20 -18.02 -5.82
CA ASP A 117 -1.05 -18.67 -4.53
C ASP A 117 -2.32 -18.54 -3.67
N ARG A 118 -2.22 -18.71 -2.35
CA ARG A 118 -3.39 -18.64 -1.46
C ARG A 118 -3.98 -17.25 -1.34
N GLU A 119 -3.21 -16.21 -1.57
CA GLU A 119 -3.60 -14.81 -1.40
C GLU A 119 -3.80 -14.12 -2.74
N ILE A 120 -2.93 -14.38 -3.72
CA ILE A 120 -2.93 -13.73 -5.02
C ILE A 120 -3.43 -14.68 -6.09
N ALA A 121 -4.61 -14.38 -6.64
CA ALA A 121 -5.21 -15.12 -7.75
C ALA A 121 -4.60 -14.75 -9.10
N ALA A 122 -4.17 -13.49 -9.28
CA ALA A 122 -3.53 -13.01 -10.50
C ALA A 122 -2.70 -11.74 -10.23
N CYS A 123 -1.67 -11.54 -11.02
CA CYS A 123 -0.86 -10.33 -11.05
C CYS A 123 -0.52 -10.00 -12.50
N GLY A 124 -0.50 -8.71 -12.84
CA GLY A 124 -0.15 -8.28 -14.20
C GLY A 124 0.12 -6.79 -14.31
N PHE A 125 0.72 -6.40 -15.44
CA PHE A 125 0.97 -5.00 -15.81
C PHE A 125 -0.03 -4.53 -16.84
N PHE A 126 -0.70 -3.41 -16.57
CA PHE A 126 -1.77 -2.87 -17.41
C PHE A 126 -1.51 -1.40 -17.73
N PRO A 127 -1.78 -0.95 -18.98
CA PRO A 127 -1.67 0.46 -19.34
C PRO A 127 -2.56 1.33 -18.44
N LEU A 128 -2.07 2.49 -18.01
CA LEU A 128 -2.81 3.41 -17.14
C LEU A 128 -4.11 3.94 -17.79
N ASP A 129 -4.18 3.97 -19.11
CA ASP A 129 -5.35 4.37 -19.89
C ASP A 129 -6.28 3.20 -20.28
N ALA A 130 -5.85 1.95 -20.00
CA ALA A 130 -6.60 0.74 -20.33
C ALA A 130 -6.59 -0.26 -19.15
N LEU A 131 -6.97 0.21 -17.97
CA LEU A 131 -7.08 -0.63 -16.77
C LEU A 131 -8.19 -1.69 -16.93
N PRO A 132 -8.01 -2.91 -16.36
CA PRO A 132 -9.05 -3.94 -16.36
C PRO A 132 -10.41 -3.41 -15.87
N GLU A 133 -11.51 -3.89 -16.47
CA GLU A 133 -12.86 -3.42 -16.11
C GLU A 133 -13.15 -3.54 -14.61
N GLU A 134 -12.74 -4.64 -13.99
CA GLU A 134 -12.93 -4.91 -12.56
C GLU A 134 -11.94 -4.17 -11.65
N THR A 135 -11.16 -3.22 -12.15
CA THR A 135 -10.28 -2.41 -11.28
C THR A 135 -11.13 -1.57 -10.33
N THR A 136 -10.83 -1.66 -9.02
CA THR A 136 -11.62 -0.96 -8.01
C THR A 136 -11.60 0.56 -8.22
N ARG A 137 -12.67 1.22 -7.80
CA ARG A 137 -12.80 2.68 -7.93
C ARG A 137 -11.66 3.41 -7.23
N ALA A 138 -11.33 3.01 -5.99
CA ALA A 138 -10.23 3.62 -5.25
C ALA A 138 -8.91 3.51 -6.02
N THR A 139 -8.59 2.33 -6.56
CA THR A 139 -7.39 2.13 -7.39
C THR A 139 -7.40 3.05 -8.61
N ARG A 140 -8.53 3.14 -9.33
CA ARG A 140 -8.66 4.04 -10.50
C ARG A 140 -8.47 5.50 -10.14
N ASP A 141 -9.07 5.96 -9.05
CA ASP A 141 -8.98 7.34 -8.59
C ASP A 141 -7.53 7.70 -8.23
N ARG A 142 -6.83 6.83 -7.51
CA ARG A 142 -5.41 7.04 -7.14
C ARG A 142 -4.47 7.02 -8.34
N LEU A 143 -4.67 6.08 -9.26
CA LEU A 143 -3.89 6.04 -10.49
C LEU A 143 -4.16 7.24 -11.40
N GLY A 144 -5.40 7.74 -11.42
CA GLY A 144 -5.74 8.99 -12.10
C GLY A 144 -5.03 10.21 -11.53
N GLU A 145 -4.93 10.31 -10.19
CA GLU A 145 -4.15 11.38 -9.55
C GLU A 145 -2.67 11.32 -9.93
N ILE A 146 -2.07 10.12 -9.90
CA ILE A 146 -0.66 9.92 -10.26
C ILE A 146 -0.41 10.27 -11.73
N ARG A 147 -1.24 9.75 -12.64
CA ARG A 147 -1.13 9.99 -14.08
C ARG A 147 -1.23 11.48 -14.44
N ASP A 148 -2.19 12.17 -13.83
CA ASP A 148 -2.53 13.56 -14.14
C ASP A 148 -1.72 14.57 -13.32
N GLY A 149 -0.82 14.10 -12.43
CA GLY A 149 -0.03 14.96 -11.54
C GLY A 149 -0.87 15.76 -10.56
N ARG A 150 -2.07 15.26 -10.20
CA ARG A 150 -2.99 15.92 -9.26
C ARG A 150 -2.59 15.63 -7.82
N SER A 151 -2.86 16.58 -6.94
CA SER A 151 -2.70 16.38 -5.50
C SER A 151 -3.63 15.26 -5.00
N PRO A 152 -3.18 14.44 -4.04
CA PRO A 152 -4.00 13.40 -3.46
C PRO A 152 -5.17 13.98 -2.67
N THR A 153 -6.30 13.29 -2.69
CA THR A 153 -7.45 13.58 -1.81
C THR A 153 -7.18 13.08 -0.39
N ALA A 154 -8.04 13.42 0.58
CA ALA A 154 -7.90 12.94 1.96
C ALA A 154 -8.43 11.51 2.17
N SER A 155 -9.27 11.00 1.28
CA SER A 155 -9.94 9.70 1.41
C SER A 155 -9.47 8.74 0.32
N TRP A 156 -9.35 7.47 0.73
CA TRP A 156 -9.00 6.34 -0.16
C TRP A 156 -10.13 6.04 -1.13
#